data_10a41b98bce2341c78d9caaf1d5c0e2f
#
_entry.id   10a41b98bce2341c78d9caaf1d5c0e2f
#
_cell.length_a   1.000
_cell.length_b   1.000
_cell.length_c   1.000
_cell.angle_alpha   90.00
_cell.angle_beta   90.00
_cell.angle_gamma   90.00
#
_symmetry.space_group_name_H-M   'P 1'
#
loop_
_entity.id
_entity.type
_entity.pdbx_description
1 polymer ?
#
loop_
_entity_poly.entity_id
_entity_poly.type
_entity_poly.pdbx_seq_one_letter_code
_entity_poly.pdbx_strand_id
1 'polypeptide(L)'
;MLTSTRDLSESFKAMNRQQIVLQFVNLGLIITSALMIWKTLIVSSGSESPVVVVLSGSMEPSFHRGDILVLALEDRTTLNGEIVVFSVVGRDIPIVHRVVRAHCGLLISEQKFLTKGDNNYSDDTVLYSAGQDWLQGRNVMGRAVGFLPFLGRVTILMNDYPFIKFAVIGLLGLLVITSKD
;
A
#
# COMPACT_ATOMS: atom_id res chain seq x y z
N MET A 1 4.90 -34.37 -0.11
CA MET A 1 3.98 -35.49 -0.43
C MET A 1 2.74 -34.82 -1.03
N LEU A 2 2.59 -34.88 -2.37
CA LEU A 2 1.50 -34.22 -3.08
C LEU A 2 0.21 -35.00 -2.82
N THR A 3 -0.70 -34.45 -2.04
CA THR A 3 -2.04 -35.02 -1.87
C THR A 3 -2.76 -35.00 -3.21
N SER A 4 -3.19 -36.19 -3.67
CA SER A 4 -3.90 -36.33 -4.93
C SER A 4 -5.23 -35.56 -4.88
N THR A 5 -5.68 -35.03 -6.01
CA THR A 5 -7.00 -34.34 -6.13
C THR A 5 -8.17 -35.25 -5.69
N ARG A 6 -7.98 -36.58 -5.72
CA ARG A 6 -8.93 -37.56 -5.20
C ARG A 6 -9.01 -37.52 -3.67
N ASP A 7 -7.86 -37.45 -2.98
CA ASP A 7 -7.83 -37.38 -1.50
C ASP A 7 -8.50 -36.10 -0.97
N LEU A 8 -8.39 -35.00 -1.71
CA LEU A 8 -9.10 -33.74 -1.39
C LEU A 8 -10.61 -33.89 -1.52
N SER A 9 -11.08 -34.49 -2.62
CA SER A 9 -12.53 -34.70 -2.84
C SER A 9 -13.16 -35.68 -1.83
N GLU A 10 -12.43 -36.70 -1.41
CA GLU A 10 -12.87 -37.64 -0.38
C GLU A 10 -12.87 -37.00 1.00
N SER A 11 -11.88 -36.17 1.31
CA SER A 11 -11.85 -35.39 2.56
C SER A 11 -13.05 -34.42 2.68
N PHE A 12 -13.42 -33.72 1.58
CA PHE A 12 -14.62 -32.89 1.56
C PHE A 12 -15.92 -33.69 1.74
N LYS A 13 -16.03 -34.89 1.15
CA LYS A 13 -17.22 -35.72 1.29
C LYS A 13 -17.36 -36.36 2.68
N ALA A 14 -16.25 -36.57 3.38
CA ALA A 14 -16.22 -37.13 4.72
C ALA A 14 -16.45 -36.12 5.84
N MET A 15 -16.45 -34.81 5.52
CA MET A 15 -16.61 -33.73 6.53
C MET A 15 -18.03 -33.70 7.09
N ASN A 16 -18.13 -33.68 8.43
CA ASN A 16 -19.39 -33.47 9.12
C ASN A 16 -19.84 -31.99 8.94
N ARG A 17 -21.17 -31.75 8.94
CA ARG A 17 -21.75 -30.39 8.81
C ARG A 17 -21.13 -29.39 9.80
N GLN A 18 -20.83 -29.83 11.02
CA GLN A 18 -20.15 -28.98 12.02
C GLN A 18 -18.75 -28.54 11.59
N GLN A 19 -17.97 -29.42 11.00
CA GLN A 19 -16.63 -29.13 10.50
C GLN A 19 -16.67 -28.11 9.35
N ILE A 20 -17.64 -28.23 8.46
CA ILE A 20 -17.85 -27.29 7.37
C ILE A 20 -18.16 -25.89 7.93
N VAL A 21 -19.11 -25.81 8.89
CA VAL A 21 -19.46 -24.52 9.53
C VAL A 21 -18.25 -23.91 10.24
N LEU A 22 -17.48 -24.71 10.98
CA LEU A 22 -16.27 -24.24 11.67
C LEU A 22 -15.23 -23.68 10.69
N GLN A 23 -15.02 -24.33 9.55
CA GLN A 23 -14.10 -23.82 8.52
C GLN A 23 -14.55 -22.49 7.92
N PHE A 24 -15.85 -22.33 7.66
CA PHE A 24 -16.39 -21.03 7.20
C PHE A 24 -16.24 -19.93 8.28
N VAL A 25 -16.46 -20.26 9.53
CA VAL A 25 -16.27 -19.33 10.65
C VAL A 25 -14.78 -18.94 10.77
N ASN A 26 -13.87 -19.91 10.73
CA ASN A 26 -12.42 -19.66 10.77
C ASN A 26 -11.96 -18.77 9.61
N LEU A 27 -12.42 -19.06 8.40
CA LEU A 27 -12.14 -18.22 7.22
C LEU A 27 -12.67 -16.79 7.42
N GLY A 28 -13.89 -16.66 7.93
CA GLY A 28 -14.49 -15.37 8.27
C GLY A 28 -13.68 -14.60 9.31
N LEU A 29 -13.19 -15.28 10.36
CA LEU A 29 -12.34 -14.68 11.39
C LEU A 29 -10.99 -14.19 10.81
N ILE A 30 -10.36 -14.94 9.92
CA ILE A 30 -9.12 -14.53 9.25
C ILE A 30 -9.35 -13.26 8.43
N ILE A 31 -10.40 -13.22 7.62
CA ILE A 31 -10.72 -12.07 6.77
C ILE A 31 -11.06 -10.84 7.63
N THR A 32 -11.91 -11.00 8.63
CA THR A 32 -12.32 -9.88 9.51
C THR A 32 -11.15 -9.35 10.33
N SER A 33 -10.27 -10.22 10.86
CA SER A 33 -9.07 -9.78 11.59
C SER A 33 -8.11 -8.98 10.70
N ALA A 34 -7.89 -9.42 9.45
CA ALA A 34 -7.08 -8.69 8.49
C ALA A 34 -7.66 -7.31 8.18
N LEU A 35 -8.99 -7.23 7.97
CA LEU A 35 -9.69 -5.96 7.75
C LEU A 35 -9.63 -5.05 8.97
N MET A 36 -9.74 -5.58 10.17
CA MET A 36 -9.61 -4.81 11.42
C MET A 36 -8.20 -4.21 11.56
N ILE A 37 -7.16 -5.01 11.32
CA ILE A 37 -5.76 -4.53 11.34
C ILE A 37 -5.58 -3.40 10.32
N TRP A 38 -6.04 -3.59 9.09
CA TRP A 38 -5.95 -2.58 8.03
C TRP A 38 -6.69 -1.29 8.40
N LYS A 39 -7.91 -1.38 8.90
CA LYS A 39 -8.70 -0.21 9.35
C LYS A 39 -8.06 0.48 10.55
N THR A 40 -7.47 -0.26 11.48
CA THR A 40 -6.72 0.32 12.61
C THR A 40 -5.52 1.12 12.10
N LEU A 41 -4.78 0.63 11.10
CA LEU A 41 -3.69 1.37 10.48
C LEU A 41 -4.16 2.67 9.83
N ILE A 42 -5.28 2.65 9.09
CA ILE A 42 -5.87 3.86 8.49
C ILE A 42 -6.23 4.89 9.58
N VAL A 43 -6.90 4.46 10.63
CA VAL A 43 -7.32 5.36 11.72
C VAL A 43 -6.12 5.92 12.49
N SER A 44 -5.12 5.09 12.79
CA SER A 44 -3.93 5.52 13.54
C SER A 44 -3.00 6.42 12.73
N SER A 45 -2.92 6.22 11.41
CA SER A 45 -2.08 7.04 10.52
C SER A 45 -2.76 8.33 10.04
N GLY A 46 -4.09 8.40 10.12
CA GLY A 46 -4.88 9.48 9.52
C GLY A 46 -4.88 9.48 7.99
N SER A 47 -4.18 8.53 7.36
CA SER A 47 -4.04 8.43 5.90
C SER A 47 -4.94 7.33 5.34
N GLU A 48 -5.59 7.58 4.20
CA GLU A 48 -6.36 6.55 3.47
C GLU A 48 -5.48 5.41 2.96
N SER A 49 -4.19 5.69 2.76
CA SER A 49 -3.19 4.71 2.31
C SER A 49 -1.99 4.70 3.26
N PRO A 50 -2.08 4.04 4.41
CA PRO A 50 -1.04 4.05 5.44
C PRO A 50 0.26 3.39 5.02
N VAL A 51 0.22 2.55 3.99
CA VAL A 51 1.37 1.80 3.48
C VAL A 51 1.39 1.87 1.96
N VAL A 52 2.50 2.31 1.38
CA VAL A 52 2.70 2.37 -0.07
C VAL A 52 4.02 1.74 -0.47
N VAL A 53 4.10 1.20 -1.69
CA VAL A 53 5.32 0.61 -2.25
C VAL A 53 5.94 1.57 -3.26
N VAL A 54 7.24 1.80 -3.15
CA VAL A 54 8.01 2.61 -4.11
C VAL A 54 8.19 1.83 -5.41
N LEU A 55 7.64 2.35 -6.52
CA LEU A 55 7.63 1.67 -7.81
C LEU A 55 8.71 2.15 -8.79
N SER A 56 9.34 3.29 -8.53
CA SER A 56 10.32 3.91 -9.42
C SER A 56 11.60 4.31 -8.69
N GLY A 57 12.66 4.65 -9.44
CA GLY A 57 13.93 5.14 -8.91
C GLY A 57 14.01 6.66 -8.75
N SER A 58 12.89 7.39 -8.84
CA SER A 58 12.89 8.87 -8.78
C SER A 58 13.37 9.44 -7.43
N MET A 59 13.34 8.62 -6.38
CA MET A 59 13.75 8.98 -5.02
C MET A 59 15.12 8.42 -4.61
N GLU A 60 15.84 7.81 -5.52
CA GLU A 60 17.22 7.35 -5.23
C GLU A 60 18.15 8.55 -4.97
N PRO A 61 19.08 8.41 -4.02
CA PRO A 61 19.40 7.23 -3.20
C PRO A 61 18.57 7.10 -1.92
N SER A 62 17.64 8.01 -1.63
CA SER A 62 16.85 7.99 -0.38
C SER A 62 15.96 6.75 -0.27
N PHE A 63 15.25 6.40 -1.33
CA PHE A 63 14.42 5.19 -1.42
C PHE A 63 14.65 4.48 -2.74
N HIS A 64 14.62 3.15 -2.69
CA HIS A 64 14.79 2.29 -3.85
C HIS A 64 13.47 1.64 -4.26
N ARG A 65 13.39 1.24 -5.53
CA ARG A 65 12.25 0.46 -6.00
C ARG A 65 12.07 -0.81 -5.18
N GLY A 66 10.88 -0.99 -4.60
CA GLY A 66 10.55 -2.13 -3.75
C GLY A 66 10.64 -1.83 -2.24
N ASP A 67 10.94 -0.61 -1.85
CA ASP A 67 10.81 -0.19 -0.46
C ASP A 67 9.33 0.04 -0.12
N ILE A 68 8.95 -0.29 1.10
CA ILE A 68 7.62 0.03 1.65
C ILE A 68 7.75 1.29 2.49
N LEU A 69 6.92 2.29 2.23
CA LEU A 69 6.80 3.49 3.04
C LEU A 69 5.59 3.40 3.95
N VAL A 70 5.78 3.80 5.20
CA VAL A 70 4.71 4.00 6.18
C VAL A 70 4.37 5.49 6.18
N LEU A 71 3.08 5.79 5.99
CA LEU A 71 2.59 7.16 5.89
C LEU A 71 1.81 7.55 7.13
N ALA A 72 1.92 8.82 7.50
CA ALA A 72 1.03 9.47 8.45
C ALA A 72 0.56 10.82 7.89
N LEU A 73 -0.72 11.10 8.07
CA LEU A 73 -1.33 12.40 7.75
C LEU A 73 -1.64 13.10 9.08
N GLU A 74 -0.65 13.83 9.57
CA GLU A 74 -0.79 14.62 10.79
C GLU A 74 -1.36 15.99 10.45
N ASP A 75 -2.12 16.55 11.40
CA ASP A 75 -2.73 17.87 11.30
C ASP A 75 -1.71 18.96 11.63
N ARG A 76 -0.60 19.00 10.90
CA ARG A 76 0.48 19.99 11.04
C ARG A 76 0.99 20.44 9.69
N THR A 77 1.62 21.59 9.70
CA THR A 77 2.29 22.18 8.53
C THR A 77 3.38 21.27 7.99
N THR A 78 3.37 21.00 6.69
CA THR A 78 4.43 20.28 6.00
C THR A 78 5.63 21.18 5.81
N LEU A 79 6.81 20.71 6.15
CA LEU A 79 8.06 21.44 6.10
C LEU A 79 8.87 21.11 4.84
N ASN A 80 9.78 22.04 4.48
CA ASN A 80 10.77 21.77 3.44
C ASN A 80 11.65 20.57 3.83
N GLY A 81 11.91 19.69 2.86
CA GLY A 81 12.70 18.49 3.06
C GLY A 81 11.89 17.25 3.44
N GLU A 82 10.63 17.38 3.86
CA GLU A 82 9.77 16.23 4.12
C GLU A 82 9.41 15.50 2.82
N ILE A 83 9.27 14.18 2.91
CA ILE A 83 8.85 13.35 1.79
C ILE A 83 7.36 13.12 1.91
N VAL A 84 6.65 13.49 0.85
CA VAL A 84 5.20 13.39 0.78
C VAL A 84 4.77 12.43 -0.32
N VAL A 85 3.65 11.77 -0.06
CA VAL A 85 2.93 10.99 -1.07
C VAL A 85 1.69 11.77 -1.46
N PHE A 86 1.52 12.01 -2.74
CA PHE A 86 0.43 12.81 -3.24
C PHE A 86 -0.18 12.22 -4.50
N SER A 87 -1.43 12.55 -4.73
CA SER A 87 -2.18 12.14 -5.92
C SER A 87 -2.40 13.36 -6.82
N VAL A 88 -2.32 13.12 -8.14
CA VAL A 88 -2.61 14.13 -9.16
C VAL A 88 -3.81 13.69 -9.96
N VAL A 89 -4.73 14.61 -10.23
CA VAL A 89 -5.93 14.32 -11.03
C VAL A 89 -5.53 13.80 -12.41
N GLY A 90 -6.09 12.65 -12.79
CA GLY A 90 -5.78 11.97 -14.05
C GLY A 90 -4.62 10.97 -13.97
N ARG A 91 -4.08 10.72 -12.78
CA ARG A 91 -3.09 9.65 -12.54
C ARG A 91 -3.60 8.67 -11.50
N ASP A 92 -3.57 7.38 -11.82
CA ASP A 92 -4.04 6.31 -10.93
C ASP A 92 -3.02 5.96 -9.82
N ILE A 93 -1.74 6.28 -10.06
CA ILE A 93 -0.64 5.92 -9.16
C ILE A 93 -0.17 7.17 -8.43
N PRO A 94 -0.16 7.15 -7.08
CA PRO A 94 0.37 8.24 -6.29
C PRO A 94 1.89 8.42 -6.51
N ILE A 95 2.34 9.65 -6.34
CA ILE A 95 3.74 10.06 -6.52
C ILE A 95 4.36 10.28 -5.15
N VAL A 96 5.61 9.81 -4.98
CA VAL A 96 6.41 9.96 -3.75
C VAL A 96 7.58 10.85 -4.05
N HIS A 97 7.56 12.10 -3.58
CA HIS A 97 8.66 13.07 -3.81
C HIS A 97 8.91 13.94 -2.58
N ARG A 98 10.03 14.65 -2.59
CA ARG A 98 10.45 15.55 -1.52
C ARG A 98 9.93 16.95 -1.72
N VAL A 99 9.46 17.58 -0.64
CA VAL A 99 9.07 19.00 -0.63
C VAL A 99 10.33 19.86 -0.68
N VAL A 100 10.49 20.59 -1.78
CA VAL A 100 11.61 21.53 -1.98
C VAL A 100 11.24 22.92 -1.45
N ARG A 101 9.98 23.30 -1.63
CA ARG A 101 9.47 24.58 -1.15
C ARG A 101 8.03 24.43 -0.68
N ALA A 102 7.77 24.94 0.52
CA ALA A 102 6.43 24.98 1.10
C ALA A 102 6.03 26.44 1.33
N HIS A 103 4.81 26.78 0.93
CA HIS A 103 4.16 28.02 1.30
C HIS A 103 3.07 27.72 2.33
N CYS A 104 3.17 28.38 3.48
CA CYS A 104 2.16 28.26 4.53
C CYS A 104 0.85 28.93 4.08
N GLY A 105 -0.24 28.20 4.16
CA GLY A 105 -1.60 28.74 4.12
C GLY A 105 -2.16 28.92 5.53
N LEU A 106 -3.28 29.60 5.67
CA LEU A 106 -4.00 29.69 6.95
C LEU A 106 -4.53 28.33 7.39
N LEU A 107 -4.94 27.50 6.43
CA LEU A 107 -5.37 26.12 6.63
C LEU A 107 -4.38 25.16 5.98
N ILE A 108 -4.28 23.95 6.50
CA ILE A 108 -3.40 22.91 5.95
C ILE A 108 -3.78 22.55 4.51
N SER A 109 -5.08 22.55 4.21
CA SER A 109 -5.60 22.35 2.84
C SER A 109 -5.20 23.43 1.84
N GLU A 110 -4.87 24.65 2.34
CA GLU A 110 -4.45 25.80 1.53
C GLU A 110 -2.93 25.87 1.34
N GLN A 111 -2.18 25.03 2.03
CA GLN A 111 -0.74 24.94 1.82
C GLN A 111 -0.42 24.60 0.37
N LYS A 112 0.63 25.19 -0.14
CA LYS A 112 1.13 24.96 -1.49
C LYS A 112 2.55 24.46 -1.41
N PHE A 113 2.81 23.40 -2.17
CA PHE A 113 4.12 22.73 -2.18
C PHE A 113 4.70 22.70 -3.59
N LEU A 114 6.01 22.86 -3.67
CA LEU A 114 6.79 22.45 -4.82
C LEU A 114 7.54 21.19 -4.42
N THR A 115 7.34 20.12 -5.16
CA THR A 115 7.99 18.83 -4.91
C THR A 115 8.98 18.50 -6.01
N LYS A 116 9.91 17.61 -5.69
CA LYS A 116 10.90 17.10 -6.63
C LYS A 116 11.37 15.71 -6.18
N GLY A 117 11.56 14.80 -7.12
CA GLY A 117 12.24 13.52 -6.88
C GLY A 117 13.73 13.76 -6.64
N ASP A 118 14.32 13.06 -5.68
CA ASP A 118 15.74 13.21 -5.32
C ASP A 118 16.67 12.92 -6.52
N ASN A 119 16.27 11.99 -7.38
CA ASN A 119 17.00 11.59 -8.60
C ASN A 119 16.54 12.33 -9.87
N ASN A 120 15.62 13.25 -9.79
CA ASN A 120 15.12 13.98 -10.95
C ASN A 120 15.94 15.26 -11.21
N TYR A 121 16.07 15.68 -12.47
CA TYR A 121 16.70 16.96 -12.81
C TYR A 121 15.79 18.15 -12.53
N SER A 122 14.50 18.04 -12.92
CA SER A 122 13.50 19.10 -12.80
C SER A 122 12.60 18.86 -11.59
N ASP A 123 11.93 19.91 -11.17
CA ASP A 123 10.81 19.84 -10.23
C ASP A 123 9.55 19.22 -10.87
N ASP A 124 8.51 19.06 -10.08
CA ASP A 124 7.31 18.33 -10.46
C ASP A 124 6.21 19.23 -11.07
N THR A 125 6.50 20.47 -11.44
CA THR A 125 5.50 21.37 -12.05
C THR A 125 4.87 20.74 -13.30
N VAL A 126 5.66 20.00 -14.09
CA VAL A 126 5.19 19.28 -15.27
C VAL A 126 4.31 18.06 -14.96
N LEU A 127 4.31 17.59 -13.72
CA LEU A 127 3.51 16.45 -13.26
C LEU A 127 2.15 16.87 -12.71
N TYR A 128 2.01 18.11 -12.30
CA TYR A 128 0.77 18.66 -11.72
C TYR A 128 -0.33 18.80 -12.79
N SER A 129 -1.56 19.02 -12.33
CA SER A 129 -2.67 19.25 -13.25
C SER A 129 -2.46 20.50 -14.07
N ALA A 130 -2.99 20.53 -15.28
CA ALA A 130 -2.86 21.68 -16.19
C ALA A 130 -3.29 22.99 -15.50
N GLY A 131 -2.42 24.01 -15.58
CA GLY A 131 -2.64 25.32 -14.95
C GLY A 131 -2.31 25.37 -13.44
N GLN A 132 -1.66 24.35 -12.89
CA GLN A 132 -1.18 24.33 -11.51
C GLN A 132 0.35 24.39 -11.48
N ASP A 133 0.91 25.45 -10.89
CA ASP A 133 2.35 25.56 -10.63
C ASP A 133 2.75 25.00 -9.28
N TRP A 134 1.77 24.71 -8.41
CA TRP A 134 1.96 24.27 -7.04
C TRP A 134 1.02 23.12 -6.70
N LEU A 135 1.54 22.12 -6.01
CA LEU A 135 0.74 21.08 -5.37
C LEU A 135 -0.03 21.66 -4.19
N GLN A 136 -1.29 21.33 -4.06
CA GLN A 136 -2.14 21.77 -2.94
C GLN A 136 -2.11 20.75 -1.80
N GLY A 137 -2.20 21.20 -0.56
CA GLY A 137 -2.21 20.34 0.63
C GLY A 137 -3.27 19.25 0.60
N ARG A 138 -4.43 19.51 0.01
CA ARG A 138 -5.51 18.51 -0.17
C ARG A 138 -5.15 17.31 -1.06
N ASN A 139 -4.11 17.45 -1.87
CA ASN A 139 -3.64 16.37 -2.75
C ASN A 139 -2.66 15.43 -2.04
N VAL A 140 -2.19 15.83 -0.85
CA VAL A 140 -1.26 15.04 -0.05
C VAL A 140 -2.02 13.92 0.67
N MET A 141 -1.62 12.68 0.43
CA MET A 141 -2.19 11.48 1.05
C MET A 141 -1.53 11.17 2.39
N GLY A 142 -0.30 11.62 2.58
CA GLY A 142 0.47 11.43 3.81
C GLY A 142 1.94 11.77 3.64
N ARG A 143 2.65 11.82 4.77
CA ARG A 143 4.10 12.01 4.85
C ARG A 143 4.75 10.68 5.18
N ALA A 144 5.92 10.42 4.60
CA ALA A 144 6.71 9.24 4.94
C ALA A 144 7.31 9.41 6.35
N VAL A 145 6.85 8.61 7.30
CA VAL A 145 7.32 8.59 8.69
C VAL A 145 8.23 7.41 8.99
N GLY A 146 8.24 6.40 8.13
CA GLY A 146 9.09 5.23 8.23
C GLY A 146 9.17 4.48 6.91
N PHE A 147 10.15 3.59 6.80
CA PHE A 147 10.26 2.73 5.63
C PHE A 147 10.80 1.35 6.00
N LEU A 148 10.46 0.36 5.19
CA LEU A 148 10.93 -1.02 5.29
C LEU A 148 11.61 -1.38 3.96
N PRO A 149 12.93 -1.55 3.95
CA PRO A 149 13.67 -1.77 2.73
C PRO A 149 13.33 -3.13 2.11
N PHE A 150 13.21 -3.18 0.80
CA PHE A 150 13.08 -4.35 -0.05
C PHE A 150 11.81 -5.21 0.12
N LEU A 151 11.03 -5.04 1.19
CA LEU A 151 9.85 -5.87 1.47
C LEU A 151 8.76 -5.76 0.41
N GLY A 152 8.63 -4.60 -0.23
CA GLY A 152 7.68 -4.39 -1.31
C GLY A 152 8.05 -5.08 -2.64
N ARG A 153 9.26 -5.66 -2.77
CA ARG A 153 9.65 -6.42 -3.98
C ARG A 153 8.74 -7.60 -4.24
N VAL A 154 8.23 -8.24 -3.17
CA VAL A 154 7.27 -9.34 -3.27
C VAL A 154 5.97 -8.85 -3.94
N THR A 155 5.48 -7.68 -3.54
CA THR A 155 4.28 -7.07 -4.13
C THR A 155 4.50 -6.72 -5.61
N ILE A 156 5.67 -6.16 -5.95
CA ILE A 156 6.04 -5.86 -7.33
C ILE A 156 6.07 -7.15 -8.14
N LEU A 157 6.74 -8.20 -7.65
CA LEU A 157 6.81 -9.50 -8.32
C LEU A 157 5.41 -10.10 -8.58
N MET A 158 4.50 -9.97 -7.60
CA MET A 158 3.12 -10.45 -7.75
C MET A 158 2.32 -9.63 -8.78
N ASN A 159 2.65 -8.35 -8.97
CA ASN A 159 2.01 -7.51 -9.98
C ASN A 159 2.60 -7.75 -11.38
N ASP A 160 3.92 -7.91 -11.47
CA ASP A 160 4.60 -8.18 -12.74
C ASP A 160 4.26 -9.59 -13.29
N TYR A 161 3.97 -10.55 -12.38
CA TYR A 161 3.63 -11.93 -12.73
C TYR A 161 2.30 -12.36 -12.10
N PRO A 162 1.15 -12.07 -12.72
CA PRO A 162 -0.18 -12.35 -12.15
C PRO A 162 -0.41 -13.81 -11.76
N PHE A 163 0.23 -14.78 -12.47
CA PHE A 163 0.10 -16.20 -12.15
C PHE A 163 0.65 -16.54 -10.74
N ILE A 164 1.67 -15.84 -10.26
CA ILE A 164 2.23 -16.02 -8.92
C ILE A 164 1.18 -15.66 -7.87
N LYS A 165 0.45 -14.57 -8.09
CA LYS A 165 -0.65 -14.15 -7.22
C LYS A 165 -1.71 -15.26 -7.09
N PHE A 166 -2.15 -15.85 -8.20
CA PHE A 166 -3.14 -16.93 -8.17
C PHE A 166 -2.58 -18.20 -7.55
N ALA A 167 -1.31 -18.54 -7.79
CA ALA A 167 -0.65 -19.69 -7.18
C ALA A 167 -0.56 -19.55 -5.65
N VAL A 168 -0.20 -18.34 -5.14
CA VAL A 168 -0.13 -18.07 -3.69
C VAL A 168 -1.52 -18.17 -3.06
N ILE A 169 -2.55 -17.57 -3.68
CA ILE A 169 -3.92 -17.63 -3.18
C ILE A 169 -4.41 -19.09 -3.16
N GLY A 170 -4.15 -19.86 -4.21
CA GLY A 170 -4.52 -21.28 -4.28
C GLY A 170 -3.82 -22.11 -3.20
N LEU A 171 -2.52 -21.88 -2.98
CA LEU A 171 -1.75 -22.56 -1.93
C LEU A 171 -2.26 -22.23 -0.53
N LEU A 172 -2.53 -20.96 -0.25
CA LEU A 172 -3.09 -20.52 1.04
C LEU A 172 -4.48 -21.12 1.27
N GLY A 173 -5.34 -21.11 0.24
CA GLY A 173 -6.64 -21.78 0.32
C GLY A 173 -6.53 -23.28 0.60
N LEU A 174 -5.58 -23.95 -0.05
CA LEU A 174 -5.31 -25.36 0.19
C LEU A 174 -4.83 -25.60 1.62
N LEU A 175 -3.92 -24.79 2.13
CA LEU A 175 -3.42 -24.88 3.52
C LEU A 175 -4.56 -24.70 4.54
N VAL A 176 -5.46 -23.74 4.33
CA VAL A 176 -6.62 -23.51 5.23
C VAL A 176 -7.55 -24.73 5.23
N ILE A 177 -7.78 -25.35 4.06
CA ILE A 177 -8.65 -26.52 3.93
C ILE A 177 -8.02 -27.78 4.51
N THR A 178 -6.68 -27.91 4.38
CA THR A 178 -5.95 -29.12 4.84
C THR A 178 -5.43 -28.99 6.27
N SER A 179 -5.51 -27.81 6.89
CA SER A 179 -5.19 -27.59 8.29
C SER A 179 -6.19 -28.39 9.14
N LYS A 180 -5.76 -29.54 9.63
CA LYS A 180 -6.47 -30.31 10.65
C LYS A 180 -6.01 -29.80 12.01
N ASP A 181 -6.94 -29.24 12.78
CA ASP A 181 -6.80 -29.13 14.22
C ASP A 181 -6.89 -30.49 14.88
#